data_9f886469e4c4fb4fc89696880bb40bc1
#
_entry.id   9f886469e4c4fb4fc89696880bb40bc1
#
_cell.length_a   1.000
_cell.length_b   1.000
_cell.length_c   1.000
_cell.angle_alpha   90.00
_cell.angle_beta   90.00
_cell.angle_gamma   90.00
#
_symmetry.space_group_name_H-M   'P 1'
#
loop_
_entity.id
_entity.type
_entity.pdbx_description
1 polymer ?
#
loop_
_entity_poly.entity_id
_entity_poly.type
_entity_poly.pdbx_seq_one_letter_code
_entity_poly.pdbx_strand_id
1 'polypeptide(L)'
;MDYSSMKATKKSRQKFDGNVEVSRKDSKKINRSLKKLKLNWFVVVACILIGVAAGFFAMRFAFSKDTFQMNTYANGKTDVTIGAQGDMTSYTELGVSCVAFGKDCSKDVTITYFYRTDLTEKEVKVDGVDTSKAGMYYVVYETDVSKYKTITLIRNVIVLEEEA
;
A
#
# COMPACT_ATOMS: atom_id res chain seq x y z
N MET A 1 8.44 -77.53 29.47
CA MET A 1 8.21 -76.65 28.34
C MET A 1 8.14 -75.23 28.89
N ASP A 2 9.23 -74.47 28.71
CA ASP A 2 9.43 -73.13 29.28
C ASP A 2 8.65 -72.06 28.47
N TYR A 3 7.83 -71.26 29.16
CA TYR A 3 7.27 -70.03 28.65
C TYR A 3 8.11 -68.87 29.18
N SER A 4 9.18 -68.55 28.49
CA SER A 4 9.98 -67.37 28.77
C SER A 4 9.32 -66.09 28.28
N SER A 5 9.05 -65.26 29.23
CA SER A 5 9.03 -63.80 29.26
C SER A 5 9.01 -63.06 27.89
N MET A 6 7.83 -62.61 27.47
CA MET A 6 7.67 -61.45 26.60
C MET A 6 7.73 -60.17 27.46
N LYS A 7 8.88 -59.50 27.43
CA LYS A 7 9.01 -58.11 27.93
C LYS A 7 8.23 -57.17 27.02
N ALA A 8 7.07 -56.73 27.45
CA ALA A 8 6.33 -55.70 26.78
C ALA A 8 7.10 -54.37 26.87
N THR A 9 7.65 -53.94 25.78
CA THR A 9 8.22 -52.59 25.59
C THR A 9 7.08 -51.60 25.67
N LYS A 10 6.95 -50.88 26.77
CA LYS A 10 6.08 -49.69 26.89
C LYS A 10 6.52 -48.63 25.93
N LYS A 11 5.89 -48.55 24.73
CA LYS A 11 5.95 -47.45 23.82
C LYS A 11 5.22 -46.27 24.48
N SER A 12 5.96 -45.32 25.06
CA SER A 12 5.39 -44.09 25.60
C SER A 12 4.72 -43.34 24.46
N ARG A 13 3.40 -43.20 24.49
CA ARG A 13 2.66 -42.28 23.66
C ARG A 13 3.10 -40.86 24.06
N GLN A 14 3.92 -40.23 23.25
CA GLN A 14 4.14 -38.79 23.34
C GLN A 14 2.82 -38.09 22.98
N LYS A 15 2.16 -37.52 23.99
CA LYS A 15 1.12 -36.51 23.81
C LYS A 15 1.79 -35.28 23.22
N PHE A 16 1.36 -34.89 22.06
CA PHE A 16 1.76 -33.66 21.39
C PHE A 16 0.92 -32.52 22.04
N ASP A 17 1.27 -32.11 23.24
CA ASP A 17 0.84 -30.84 23.81
C ASP A 17 1.88 -29.82 23.34
N GLY A 18 1.44 -28.70 22.71
CA GLY A 18 2.25 -27.72 22.00
C GLY A 18 3.36 -26.99 22.79
N ASN A 19 3.77 -27.54 23.93
CA ASN A 19 5.01 -27.18 24.62
C ASN A 19 6.07 -28.22 24.24
N VAL A 20 7.09 -27.77 23.49
CA VAL A 20 8.30 -28.55 23.24
C VAL A 20 9.01 -28.74 24.59
N GLU A 21 8.74 -29.84 25.29
CA GLU A 21 9.55 -30.24 26.45
C GLU A 21 10.94 -30.65 25.95
N VAL A 22 11.84 -29.68 25.95
CA VAL A 22 13.26 -29.94 25.70
C VAL A 22 13.77 -30.89 26.78
N SER A 23 14.17 -32.10 26.39
CA SER A 23 14.70 -33.10 27.34
C SER A 23 15.76 -32.45 28.21
N ARG A 24 15.74 -32.75 29.52
CA ARG A 24 16.77 -32.24 30.46
C ARG A 24 18.21 -32.53 30.03
N LYS A 25 18.44 -33.53 29.21
CA LYS A 25 19.74 -33.86 28.61
C LYS A 25 20.10 -32.87 27.47
N ASP A 26 19.12 -32.46 26.69
CA ASP A 26 19.34 -31.55 25.56
C ASP A 26 19.47 -30.10 26.06
N SER A 27 18.73 -29.69 27.09
CA SER A 27 18.91 -28.40 27.74
C SER A 27 20.28 -28.26 28.42
N LYS A 28 20.85 -29.36 28.98
CA LYS A 28 22.24 -29.34 29.48
C LYS A 28 23.28 -29.22 28.38
N LYS A 29 23.05 -29.83 27.19
CA LYS A 29 23.93 -29.70 26.03
C LYS A 29 23.87 -28.27 25.45
N ILE A 30 22.67 -27.72 25.31
CA ILE A 30 22.45 -26.35 24.83
C ILE A 30 23.12 -25.34 25.77
N ASN A 31 22.94 -25.47 27.10
CA ASN A 31 23.59 -24.60 28.08
C ASN A 31 25.12 -24.74 28.10
N ARG A 32 25.68 -25.92 27.82
CA ARG A 32 27.14 -26.10 27.69
C ARG A 32 27.68 -25.47 26.40
N SER A 33 26.92 -25.52 25.29
CA SER A 33 27.26 -24.87 24.03
C SER A 33 27.15 -23.35 24.15
N LEU A 34 26.14 -22.82 24.82
CA LEU A 34 25.98 -21.40 25.10
C LEU A 34 27.06 -20.84 26.04
N LYS A 35 27.53 -21.63 27.03
CA LYS A 35 28.66 -21.25 27.88
C LYS A 35 30.03 -21.25 27.17
N LYS A 36 30.19 -22.07 26.13
CA LYS A 36 31.40 -22.09 25.29
C LYS A 36 31.41 -20.94 24.28
N LEU A 37 30.28 -20.51 23.80
CA LEU A 37 30.12 -19.22 23.13
C LEU A 37 30.14 -18.17 24.25
N LYS A 38 31.31 -17.54 24.47
CA LYS A 38 31.40 -16.26 25.21
C LYS A 38 30.65 -15.22 24.37
N LEU A 39 29.32 -15.37 24.29
CA LEU A 39 28.48 -14.46 23.55
C LEU A 39 28.47 -13.15 24.35
N ASN A 40 29.36 -12.24 23.99
CA ASN A 40 29.34 -10.92 24.54
C ASN A 40 27.96 -10.33 24.35
N TRP A 41 27.32 -9.90 25.42
CA TRP A 41 26.06 -9.19 25.40
C TRP A 41 26.01 -8.12 24.30
N PHE A 42 27.13 -7.44 24.08
CA PHE A 42 27.29 -6.46 22.99
C PHE A 42 27.06 -7.05 21.58
N VAL A 43 27.47 -8.29 21.32
CA VAL A 43 27.24 -8.94 20.02
C VAL A 43 25.75 -9.20 19.82
N VAL A 44 25.04 -9.64 20.87
CA VAL A 44 23.59 -9.86 20.81
C VAL A 44 22.85 -8.56 20.53
N VAL A 45 23.19 -7.50 21.26
CA VAL A 45 22.61 -6.17 21.08
C VAL A 45 22.93 -5.63 19.68
N ALA A 46 24.16 -5.77 19.20
CA ALA A 46 24.54 -5.36 17.85
C ALA A 46 23.73 -6.11 16.78
N CYS A 47 23.55 -7.42 16.90
CA CYS A 47 22.75 -8.21 15.97
C CYS A 47 21.27 -7.76 15.94
N ILE A 48 20.69 -7.44 17.12
CA ILE A 48 19.33 -6.91 17.21
C ILE A 48 19.23 -5.56 16.51
N LEU A 49 20.16 -4.64 16.78
CA LEU A 49 20.18 -3.32 16.15
C LEU A 49 20.34 -3.39 14.63
N ILE A 50 21.23 -4.27 14.13
CA ILE A 50 21.40 -4.50 12.69
C ILE A 50 20.12 -5.08 12.10
N GLY A 51 19.47 -6.03 12.77
CA GLY A 51 18.20 -6.63 12.32
C GLY A 51 17.08 -5.58 12.22
N VAL A 52 16.94 -4.72 13.23
CA VAL A 52 15.97 -3.62 13.25
C VAL A 52 16.26 -2.61 12.13
N ALA A 53 17.54 -2.20 11.97
CA ALA A 53 17.94 -1.28 10.92
C ALA A 53 17.67 -1.88 9.52
N ALA A 54 18.08 -3.13 9.28
CA ALA A 54 17.84 -3.81 8.01
C ALA A 54 16.33 -3.94 7.71
N GLY A 55 15.51 -4.29 8.70
CA GLY A 55 14.05 -4.34 8.59
C GLY A 55 13.44 -2.98 8.23
N PHE A 56 13.90 -1.91 8.88
CA PHE A 56 13.47 -0.55 8.59
C PHE A 56 13.83 -0.12 7.16
N PHE A 57 15.07 -0.37 6.72
CA PHE A 57 15.50 -0.06 5.36
C PHE A 57 14.73 -0.88 4.31
N ALA A 58 14.52 -2.18 4.55
CA ALA A 58 13.74 -3.03 3.66
C ALA A 58 12.29 -2.52 3.53
N MET A 59 11.64 -2.16 4.65
CA MET A 59 10.29 -1.59 4.66
C MET A 59 10.24 -0.25 3.91
N ARG A 60 11.20 0.66 4.17
CA ARG A 60 11.27 1.94 3.46
C ARG A 60 11.47 1.75 1.96
N PHE A 61 12.31 0.81 1.54
CA PHE A 61 12.52 0.50 0.13
C PHE A 61 11.25 -0.11 -0.52
N ALA A 62 10.58 -1.04 0.17
CA ALA A 62 9.33 -1.64 -0.33
C ALA A 62 8.23 -0.60 -0.56
N PHE A 63 8.16 0.45 0.29
CA PHE A 63 7.15 1.51 0.19
C PHE A 63 7.64 2.77 -0.53
N SER A 64 8.86 2.77 -1.06
CA SER A 64 9.41 3.93 -1.78
C SER A 64 8.70 4.22 -3.12
N LYS A 65 7.99 3.23 -3.67
CA LYS A 65 7.22 3.34 -4.91
C LYS A 65 5.75 3.71 -4.70
N ASP A 66 5.34 3.87 -3.45
CA ASP A 66 3.97 4.26 -3.14
C ASP A 66 3.70 5.67 -3.64
N THR A 67 2.62 5.84 -4.42
CA THR A 67 2.27 7.10 -5.06
C THR A 67 0.76 7.26 -5.11
N PHE A 68 0.29 8.51 -5.00
CA PHE A 68 -1.07 8.90 -5.31
C PHE A 68 -0.99 10.22 -6.07
N GLN A 69 -1.11 10.15 -7.38
CA GLN A 69 -0.94 11.31 -8.26
C GLN A 69 -1.83 11.22 -9.50
N MET A 70 -2.21 12.37 -10.02
CA MET A 70 -2.97 12.47 -11.28
C MET A 70 -2.09 12.07 -12.46
N ASN A 71 -2.66 11.36 -13.41
CA ASN A 71 -2.02 11.10 -14.69
C ASN A 71 -2.00 12.40 -15.51
N THR A 72 -0.91 12.63 -16.23
CA THR A 72 -0.70 13.83 -17.04
C THR A 72 -1.11 13.60 -18.48
N TYR A 73 -1.58 14.65 -19.15
CA TYR A 73 -1.80 14.65 -20.59
C TYR A 73 -0.48 14.64 -21.36
N ALA A 74 -0.55 14.49 -22.69
CA ALA A 74 0.64 14.46 -23.54
C ALA A 74 1.51 15.73 -23.47
N ASN A 75 0.90 16.87 -23.08
CA ASN A 75 1.59 18.15 -22.85
C ASN A 75 2.25 18.24 -21.45
N GLY A 76 2.19 17.17 -20.63
CA GLY A 76 2.73 17.12 -19.27
C GLY A 76 1.90 17.83 -18.21
N LYS A 77 0.73 18.39 -18.56
CA LYS A 77 -0.17 19.07 -17.62
C LYS A 77 -1.16 18.08 -16.99
N THR A 78 -1.63 18.41 -15.80
CA THR A 78 -2.73 17.72 -15.10
C THR A 78 -4.07 18.38 -15.39
N ASP A 79 -4.06 19.70 -15.51
CA ASP A 79 -5.21 20.52 -15.87
C ASP A 79 -5.28 20.72 -17.37
N VAL A 80 -6.46 20.92 -17.92
CA VAL A 80 -6.66 21.00 -19.35
C VAL A 80 -7.74 22.02 -19.72
N THR A 81 -7.51 22.71 -20.87
CA THR A 81 -8.47 23.61 -21.48
C THR A 81 -9.00 22.97 -22.77
N ILE A 82 -10.32 22.86 -22.90
CA ILE A 82 -11.03 22.22 -24.01
C ILE A 82 -11.66 23.30 -24.90
N GLY A 83 -11.53 23.15 -26.20
CA GLY A 83 -12.10 24.07 -27.18
C GLY A 83 -11.13 24.31 -28.36
N ALA A 84 -11.57 25.06 -29.37
CA ALA A 84 -10.79 25.32 -30.57
C ALA A 84 -9.45 26.05 -30.29
N GLN A 85 -9.40 26.89 -29.24
CA GLN A 85 -8.22 27.60 -28.78
C GLN A 85 -7.61 26.99 -27.50
N GLY A 86 -8.10 25.82 -27.08
CA GLY A 86 -7.66 25.14 -25.87
C GLY A 86 -6.47 24.20 -26.11
N ASP A 87 -6.05 23.51 -25.05
CA ASP A 87 -5.02 22.49 -25.09
C ASP A 87 -5.47 21.24 -25.90
N MET A 88 -6.79 20.98 -25.91
CA MET A 88 -7.41 19.80 -26.55
C MET A 88 -8.80 20.16 -27.10
N THR A 89 -9.26 19.40 -28.10
CA THR A 89 -10.60 19.54 -28.70
C THR A 89 -11.64 18.65 -28.03
N SER A 90 -11.21 17.63 -27.29
CA SER A 90 -12.12 16.70 -26.58
C SER A 90 -11.52 16.30 -25.24
N TYR A 91 -12.41 16.01 -24.28
CA TYR A 91 -11.99 15.55 -22.97
C TYR A 91 -11.89 14.03 -22.91
N THR A 92 -10.81 13.53 -22.34
CA THR A 92 -10.66 12.13 -21.96
C THR A 92 -10.13 12.07 -20.54
N GLU A 93 -10.84 11.37 -19.68
CA GLU A 93 -10.42 11.18 -18.30
C GLU A 93 -9.26 10.20 -18.20
N LEU A 94 -8.10 10.68 -17.74
CA LEU A 94 -6.89 9.88 -17.59
C LEU A 94 -6.77 9.19 -16.23
N GLY A 95 -7.62 9.55 -15.27
CA GLY A 95 -7.59 9.02 -13.91
C GLY A 95 -6.35 9.38 -13.12
N VAL A 96 -6.05 8.54 -12.14
CA VAL A 96 -4.92 8.70 -11.22
C VAL A 96 -4.13 7.40 -11.12
N SER A 97 -2.85 7.51 -10.77
CA SER A 97 -2.02 6.39 -10.37
C SER A 97 -2.03 6.30 -8.84
N CYS A 98 -2.52 5.19 -8.31
CA CYS A 98 -2.57 4.91 -6.88
C CYS A 98 -1.80 3.63 -6.57
N VAL A 99 -0.71 3.74 -5.82
CA VAL A 99 0.04 2.59 -5.28
C VAL A 99 0.20 2.80 -3.78
N ALA A 100 -0.33 1.91 -2.98
CA ALA A 100 -0.24 1.94 -1.53
C ALA A 100 0.26 0.61 -0.98
N PHE A 101 1.26 0.66 -0.10
CA PHE A 101 1.88 -0.53 0.49
C PHE A 101 2.35 -1.54 -0.57
N GLY A 102 2.86 -1.03 -1.71
CA GLY A 102 3.33 -1.82 -2.85
C GLY A 102 2.23 -2.49 -3.68
N LYS A 103 0.95 -2.15 -3.47
CA LYS A 103 -0.19 -2.67 -4.22
C LYS A 103 -0.87 -1.57 -5.01
N ASP A 104 -1.32 -1.88 -6.21
CA ASP A 104 -2.15 -0.99 -7.02
C ASP A 104 -3.53 -0.82 -6.37
N CYS A 105 -3.91 0.44 -6.12
CA CYS A 105 -5.18 0.87 -5.56
C CYS A 105 -5.94 1.82 -6.50
N SER A 106 -5.61 1.88 -7.76
CA SER A 106 -6.25 2.79 -8.72
C SER A 106 -7.74 2.51 -8.89
N LYS A 107 -8.17 1.26 -8.63
CA LYS A 107 -9.59 0.86 -8.66
C LYS A 107 -10.39 1.30 -7.43
N ASP A 108 -9.70 1.61 -6.34
CA ASP A 108 -10.30 2.02 -5.08
C ASP A 108 -10.42 3.55 -4.99
N VAL A 109 -10.18 4.25 -6.12
CA VAL A 109 -10.30 5.70 -6.21
C VAL A 109 -11.69 6.06 -6.67
N THR A 110 -12.37 6.88 -5.90
CA THR A 110 -13.66 7.47 -6.24
C THR A 110 -13.44 8.76 -7.02
N ILE A 111 -14.12 8.90 -8.15
CA ILE A 111 -14.07 10.10 -8.99
C ILE A 111 -15.41 10.81 -8.88
N THR A 112 -15.37 12.10 -8.53
CA THR A 112 -16.56 12.96 -8.45
C THR A 112 -16.34 14.18 -9.32
N TYR A 113 -17.35 14.55 -10.09
CA TYR A 113 -17.29 15.72 -10.97
C TYR A 113 -18.16 16.83 -10.43
N PHE A 114 -17.64 18.05 -10.50
CA PHE A 114 -18.35 19.28 -10.15
C PHE A 114 -18.24 20.25 -11.33
N TYR A 115 -19.28 21.04 -11.51
CA TYR A 115 -19.38 22.05 -12.55
C TYR A 115 -19.76 23.40 -11.93
N ARG A 116 -19.22 24.48 -12.48
CA ARG A 116 -19.68 25.85 -12.28
C ARG A 116 -19.49 26.66 -13.55
N THR A 117 -20.42 27.57 -13.82
CA THR A 117 -20.36 28.48 -14.97
C THR A 117 -19.31 29.57 -14.72
N ASP A 118 -19.26 30.13 -13.50
CA ASP A 118 -18.38 31.22 -13.11
C ASP A 118 -17.80 30.98 -11.71
N LEU A 119 -16.70 31.68 -11.39
CA LEU A 119 -16.04 31.65 -10.09
C LEU A 119 -16.93 32.09 -8.93
N THR A 120 -17.97 32.86 -9.21
CA THR A 120 -18.92 33.36 -8.21
C THR A 120 -20.08 32.41 -7.92
N GLU A 121 -20.30 31.43 -8.80
CA GLU A 121 -21.38 30.50 -8.65
C GLU A 121 -21.00 29.31 -7.78
N LYS A 122 -22.03 28.68 -7.19
CA LYS A 122 -21.86 27.47 -6.39
C LYS A 122 -21.63 26.27 -7.29
N GLU A 123 -20.67 25.45 -6.91
CA GLU A 123 -20.39 24.19 -7.57
C GLU A 123 -21.58 23.23 -7.51
N VAL A 124 -21.89 22.60 -8.62
CA VAL A 124 -22.96 21.61 -8.76
C VAL A 124 -22.33 20.28 -9.15
N LYS A 125 -22.72 19.22 -8.46
CA LYS A 125 -22.27 17.86 -8.79
C LYS A 125 -22.90 17.43 -10.12
N VAL A 126 -22.07 16.86 -11.01
CA VAL A 126 -22.46 16.35 -12.34
C VAL A 126 -21.93 14.94 -12.55
N ASP A 127 -22.37 14.25 -13.57
CA ASP A 127 -21.97 12.86 -13.85
C ASP A 127 -20.65 12.77 -14.66
N GLY A 128 -20.21 13.89 -15.25
CA GLY A 128 -18.99 13.93 -16.06
C GLY A 128 -18.73 15.33 -16.63
N VAL A 129 -17.68 15.44 -17.43
CA VAL A 129 -17.34 16.67 -18.15
C VAL A 129 -18.13 16.70 -19.46
N ASP A 130 -18.99 17.68 -19.62
CA ASP A 130 -19.75 17.96 -20.85
C ASP A 130 -18.98 19.02 -21.65
N THR A 131 -18.36 18.59 -22.75
CA THR A 131 -17.58 19.50 -23.61
C THR A 131 -18.41 20.44 -24.47
N SER A 132 -19.74 20.25 -24.54
CA SER A 132 -20.66 21.17 -25.22
C SER A 132 -21.10 22.33 -24.33
N LYS A 133 -20.80 22.28 -23.04
CA LYS A 133 -21.19 23.28 -22.07
C LYS A 133 -19.97 24.01 -21.52
N ALA A 134 -19.80 25.26 -21.94
CA ALA A 134 -18.71 26.10 -21.46
C ALA A 134 -18.76 26.31 -19.94
N GLY A 135 -17.59 26.40 -19.30
CA GLY A 135 -17.47 26.60 -17.89
C GLY A 135 -16.30 25.84 -17.27
N MET A 136 -16.30 25.75 -15.96
CA MET A 136 -15.23 25.11 -15.17
C MET A 136 -15.73 23.80 -14.56
N TYR A 137 -15.03 22.72 -14.85
CA TYR A 137 -15.24 21.43 -14.22
C TYR A 137 -14.09 21.09 -13.28
N TYR A 138 -14.42 20.50 -12.15
CA TYR A 138 -13.49 19.98 -11.16
C TYR A 138 -13.67 18.48 -11.06
N VAL A 139 -12.62 17.74 -11.36
CA VAL A 139 -12.59 16.30 -11.19
C VAL A 139 -11.84 16.00 -9.92
N VAL A 140 -12.57 15.50 -8.93
CA VAL A 140 -12.08 15.24 -7.57
C VAL A 140 -11.83 13.75 -7.43
N TYR A 141 -10.63 13.38 -7.02
CA TYR A 141 -10.21 12.00 -6.78
C TYR A 141 -9.95 11.80 -5.30
N GLU A 142 -10.63 10.84 -4.72
CA GLU A 142 -10.54 10.47 -3.31
C GLU A 142 -10.40 8.95 -3.20
N THR A 143 -9.79 8.47 -2.12
CA THR A 143 -9.69 7.04 -1.85
C THR A 143 -9.84 6.75 -0.38
N ASP A 144 -10.45 5.61 -0.05
CA ASP A 144 -10.58 5.11 1.33
C ASP A 144 -9.34 4.37 1.82
N VAL A 145 -8.31 4.24 0.98
CA VAL A 145 -7.04 3.63 1.38
C VAL A 145 -6.42 4.44 2.50
N SER A 146 -6.15 3.80 3.64
CA SER A 146 -5.74 4.46 4.90
C SER A 146 -4.55 5.41 4.74
N LYS A 147 -3.65 5.11 3.82
CA LYS A 147 -2.46 5.92 3.52
C LYS A 147 -2.80 7.27 2.88
N TYR A 148 -3.85 7.32 2.06
CA TYR A 148 -4.21 8.48 1.24
C TYR A 148 -5.58 9.06 1.56
N LYS A 149 -6.26 8.54 2.57
CA LYS A 149 -7.63 8.95 2.96
C LYS A 149 -7.81 10.45 3.22
N THR A 150 -6.73 11.14 3.59
CA THR A 150 -6.74 12.59 3.85
C THR A 150 -6.26 13.41 2.66
N ILE A 151 -5.95 12.76 1.54
CA ILE A 151 -5.43 13.42 0.35
C ILE A 151 -6.53 13.43 -0.71
N THR A 152 -6.90 14.63 -1.14
CA THR A 152 -7.80 14.84 -2.26
C THR A 152 -7.00 15.46 -3.41
N LEU A 153 -7.09 14.87 -4.61
CA LEU A 153 -6.52 15.42 -5.81
C LEU A 153 -7.63 16.07 -6.64
N ILE A 154 -7.35 17.22 -7.23
CA ILE A 154 -8.34 17.97 -8.03
C ILE A 154 -7.70 18.29 -9.37
N ARG A 155 -8.39 17.91 -10.46
CA ARG A 155 -8.06 18.30 -11.83
C ARG A 155 -9.04 19.38 -12.28
N ASN A 156 -8.53 20.47 -12.79
CA ASN A 156 -9.33 21.54 -13.39
C ASN A 156 -9.46 21.27 -14.89
N VAL A 157 -10.69 21.30 -15.39
CA VAL A 157 -11.02 21.22 -16.81
C VAL A 157 -11.84 22.44 -17.17
N ILE A 158 -11.30 23.28 -18.06
CA ILE A 158 -11.96 24.50 -18.53
C ILE A 158 -12.49 24.21 -19.93
N VAL A 159 -13.77 24.33 -20.12
CA VAL A 159 -14.42 24.25 -21.45
C VAL A 159 -14.67 25.65 -21.94
N LEU A 160 -14.04 26.02 -23.05
CA LEU A 160 -14.22 27.34 -23.69
C LEU A 160 -15.52 27.36 -24.50
N GLU A 161 -16.12 28.53 -24.60
CA GLU A 161 -17.22 28.75 -25.55
C GLU A 161 -16.72 28.60 -26.98
N GLU A 162 -17.48 27.92 -27.84
CA GLU A 162 -17.22 27.98 -29.27
C GLU A 162 -17.60 29.38 -29.77
N GLU A 163 -16.61 30.10 -30.29
CA GLU A 163 -16.88 31.34 -31.03
C GLU A 163 -17.64 30.99 -32.33
N ALA A 164 -18.87 31.49 -32.42
CA ALA A 164 -19.73 31.31 -33.60
C ALA A 164 -19.26 32.12 -34.81
#